data_cd91c989af2e8e952d09153b85510eb4
#
_entry.id   cd91c989af2e8e952d09153b85510eb4
#
_cell.length_a   1.000
_cell.length_b   1.000
_cell.length_c   1.000
_cell.angle_alpha   90.00
_cell.angle_beta   90.00
_cell.angle_gamma   90.00
#
_symmetry.space_group_name_H-M   'P 1'
#
loop_
_entity.id
_entity.type
_entity.pdbx_description
1 polymer ?
#
loop_
_entity_poly.entity_id
_entity_poly.type
_entity_poly.pdbx_seq_one_letter_code
_entity_poly.pdbx_strand_id
1 'polypeptide(L)'
;MTTADATYRIAVIAGDGVGPEVVGAGRAVLDAAGAAFGFGIAWSEIVAGGAAIDAYGVAIRHEDLEAAGAADAILLGAVGGPRWDDPNAAVRPEQALFALRGGLELFANLRPVRVHPSLVPSSPLRPELLDGVDLLIVRELTSGLYFGRPSEERATADGRVAVDTLWYTEAEIRRVVRLAFELARSRRGRLMSVDKANVLATSRLWRKVVEEERAGFPDVEVGHQLVDSCAMLLVKQPAAFDVLVTENLFGDILSDEAAVLAGSLGMLPSASLGERRTAHGRFGLYEPIHGSAPDIAGRDLANPLGTILSAAMLLRWSLGQDAAARAIEAAVGAALEDGYRTRDLVPAAIDGDGLRVVGTAAMTGAVVERLVPAGAAADASVSQAG
;
A
#
# COMPACT_ATOMS: atom_id res chain seq x y z
N MET A 1 -23.68 -17.15 11.54
CA MET A 1 -24.49 -15.93 11.34
C MET A 1 -24.09 -15.37 10.00
N THR A 2 -24.97 -15.38 9.02
CA THR A 2 -24.77 -14.76 7.72
C THR A 2 -24.70 -13.24 7.92
N THR A 3 -23.63 -12.61 7.46
CA THR A 3 -23.36 -11.14 7.55
C THR A 3 -24.18 -10.32 6.54
N ALA A 4 -25.34 -10.82 6.11
CA ALA A 4 -26.27 -10.09 5.28
C ALA A 4 -26.82 -8.91 6.12
N ASP A 5 -26.56 -7.67 5.69
CA ASP A 5 -26.94 -6.36 6.24
C ASP A 5 -25.89 -5.59 7.09
N ALA A 6 -24.64 -6.00 7.14
CA ALA A 6 -23.61 -5.16 7.77
C ALA A 6 -23.34 -3.91 6.90
N THR A 7 -23.44 -2.72 7.50
CA THR A 7 -23.02 -1.46 6.87
C THR A 7 -21.74 -0.96 7.51
N TYR A 8 -20.67 -0.84 6.71
CA TYR A 8 -19.37 -0.38 7.15
C TYR A 8 -19.19 1.12 6.91
N ARG A 9 -18.59 1.82 7.87
CA ARG A 9 -18.29 3.24 7.73
C ARG A 9 -16.86 3.41 7.21
N ILE A 10 -16.71 3.95 6.03
CA ILE A 10 -15.41 4.19 5.41
C ILE A 10 -15.19 5.69 5.23
N ALA A 11 -14.14 6.22 5.86
CA ALA A 11 -13.66 7.56 5.56
C ALA A 11 -12.94 7.54 4.22
N VAL A 12 -13.27 8.49 3.35
CA VAL A 12 -12.65 8.59 2.03
C VAL A 12 -11.95 9.94 1.88
N ILE A 13 -10.69 9.89 1.50
CA ILE A 13 -9.83 11.04 1.24
C ILE A 13 -9.42 10.99 -0.22
N ALA A 14 -10.08 11.77 -1.05
CA ALA A 14 -9.73 11.87 -2.47
C ALA A 14 -8.31 12.43 -2.65
N GLY A 15 -7.96 13.48 -1.90
CA GLY A 15 -6.65 14.12 -1.96
C GLY A 15 -6.46 14.95 -3.22
N ASP A 16 -5.26 14.88 -3.80
CA ASP A 16 -4.77 15.76 -4.85
C ASP A 16 -4.48 15.01 -6.17
N GLY A 17 -4.35 15.74 -7.26
CA GLY A 17 -3.92 15.20 -8.56
C GLY A 17 -4.86 14.12 -9.09
N VAL A 18 -4.33 12.91 -9.34
CA VAL A 18 -5.12 11.74 -9.79
C VAL A 18 -5.92 11.10 -8.65
N GLY A 19 -5.72 11.52 -7.40
CA GLY A 19 -6.39 10.95 -6.23
C GLY A 19 -7.90 10.83 -6.37
N PRO A 20 -8.66 11.87 -6.79
CA PRO A 20 -10.10 11.78 -7.02
C PRO A 20 -10.51 10.69 -8.02
N GLU A 21 -9.75 10.53 -9.12
CA GLU A 21 -10.04 9.53 -10.16
C GLU A 21 -9.83 8.10 -9.63
N VAL A 22 -8.70 7.83 -8.99
CA VAL A 22 -8.37 6.49 -8.51
C VAL A 22 -9.20 6.09 -7.28
N VAL A 23 -9.57 7.06 -6.42
CA VAL A 23 -10.51 6.81 -5.30
C VAL A 23 -11.91 6.52 -5.84
N GLY A 24 -12.36 7.23 -6.88
CA GLY A 24 -13.61 6.93 -7.56
C GLY A 24 -13.65 5.48 -8.05
N ALA A 25 -12.55 4.99 -8.61
CA ALA A 25 -12.41 3.59 -9.02
C ALA A 25 -12.48 2.61 -7.83
N GLY A 26 -11.75 2.91 -6.73
CA GLY A 26 -11.80 2.10 -5.51
C GLY A 26 -13.20 2.02 -4.91
N ARG A 27 -13.93 3.15 -4.87
CA ARG A 27 -15.33 3.20 -4.40
C ARG A 27 -16.24 2.36 -5.27
N ALA A 28 -16.17 2.52 -6.59
CA ALA A 28 -17.01 1.76 -7.52
C ALA A 28 -16.85 0.25 -7.36
N VAL A 29 -15.60 -0.22 -7.18
CA VAL A 29 -15.31 -1.64 -6.96
C VAL A 29 -15.78 -2.10 -5.57
N LEU A 30 -15.62 -1.29 -4.53
CA LEU A 30 -16.11 -1.62 -3.18
C LEU A 30 -17.65 -1.68 -3.11
N ASP A 31 -18.36 -0.75 -3.77
CA ASP A 31 -19.82 -0.75 -3.86
C ASP A 31 -20.32 -1.98 -4.63
N ALA A 32 -19.66 -2.33 -5.75
CA ALA A 32 -19.96 -3.55 -6.50
C ALA A 32 -19.71 -4.83 -5.68
N ALA A 33 -18.62 -4.86 -4.90
CA ALA A 33 -18.35 -5.97 -3.98
C ALA A 33 -19.41 -6.04 -2.88
N GLY A 34 -19.84 -4.92 -2.32
CA GLY A 34 -20.92 -4.85 -1.35
C GLY A 34 -22.21 -5.45 -1.89
N ALA A 35 -22.61 -5.07 -3.11
CA ALA A 35 -23.78 -5.62 -3.79
C ALA A 35 -23.66 -7.13 -4.05
N ALA A 36 -22.47 -7.61 -4.45
CA ALA A 36 -22.24 -9.03 -4.77
C ALA A 36 -22.15 -9.93 -3.53
N PHE A 37 -21.65 -9.40 -2.39
CA PHE A 37 -21.38 -10.18 -1.17
C PHE A 37 -22.33 -9.85 0.00
N GLY A 38 -23.31 -8.96 -0.20
CA GLY A 38 -24.36 -8.69 0.77
C GLY A 38 -23.95 -7.80 1.94
N PHE A 39 -23.16 -6.73 1.69
CA PHE A 39 -22.86 -5.70 2.67
C PHE A 39 -22.99 -4.30 2.08
N GLY A 40 -23.26 -3.30 2.93
CA GLY A 40 -23.32 -1.89 2.56
C GLY A 40 -22.10 -1.09 3.00
N ILE A 41 -21.85 0.05 2.37
CA ILE A 41 -20.83 1.01 2.76
C ILE A 41 -21.45 2.38 2.95
N ALA A 42 -21.21 2.98 4.11
CA ALA A 42 -21.50 4.38 4.39
C ALA A 42 -20.22 5.20 4.24
N TRP A 43 -20.16 6.01 3.20
CA TRP A 43 -19.02 6.86 2.88
C TRP A 43 -19.03 8.16 3.69
N SER A 44 -17.87 8.55 4.21
CA SER A 44 -17.63 9.83 4.90
C SER A 44 -16.49 10.56 4.20
N GLU A 45 -16.80 11.68 3.55
CA GLU A 45 -15.81 12.49 2.82
C GLU A 45 -14.95 13.28 3.82
N ILE A 46 -13.62 13.16 3.67
CA ILE A 46 -12.62 13.87 4.46
C ILE A 46 -11.74 14.69 3.53
N VAL A 47 -11.52 15.95 3.87
CA VAL A 47 -10.64 16.83 3.09
C VAL A 47 -9.25 16.86 3.71
N ALA A 48 -8.24 16.45 2.92
CA ALA A 48 -6.84 16.44 3.36
C ALA A 48 -5.89 16.71 2.16
N GLY A 49 -4.63 16.98 2.47
CA GLY A 49 -3.62 17.29 1.47
C GLY A 49 -3.64 18.73 1.01
N GLY A 50 -3.28 18.98 -0.23
CA GLY A 50 -3.28 20.30 -0.87
C GLY A 50 -4.68 20.89 -0.97
N ALA A 51 -5.70 20.08 -1.19
CA ALA A 51 -7.09 20.49 -1.19
C ALA A 51 -7.50 21.10 0.18
N ALA A 52 -7.03 20.56 1.30
CA ALA A 52 -7.29 21.13 2.62
C ALA A 52 -6.48 22.41 2.86
N ILE A 53 -5.26 22.50 2.35
CA ILE A 53 -4.44 23.74 2.41
C ILE A 53 -5.16 24.87 1.68
N ASP A 54 -5.71 24.61 0.50
CA ASP A 54 -6.44 25.61 -0.28
C ASP A 54 -7.74 26.05 0.40
N ALA A 55 -8.46 25.12 1.04
CA ALA A 55 -9.74 25.40 1.67
C ALA A 55 -9.60 26.01 3.07
N TYR A 56 -8.60 25.58 3.85
CA TYR A 56 -8.55 25.82 5.29
C TYR A 56 -7.17 26.32 5.79
N GLY A 57 -6.15 26.36 4.94
CA GLY A 57 -4.80 26.77 5.33
C GLY A 57 -4.00 25.73 6.14
N VAL A 58 -4.53 24.50 6.28
CA VAL A 58 -3.89 23.39 6.98
C VAL A 58 -3.99 22.13 6.14
N ALA A 59 -3.05 21.19 6.31
CA ALA A 59 -3.03 19.96 5.51
C ALA A 59 -4.18 18.99 5.87
N ILE A 60 -4.66 19.02 7.10
CA ILE A 60 -5.86 18.35 7.59
C ILE A 60 -6.36 19.08 8.83
N ARG A 61 -7.67 19.25 8.99
CA ARG A 61 -8.24 19.81 10.21
C ARG A 61 -8.32 18.77 11.30
N HIS A 62 -8.32 19.20 12.57
CA HIS A 62 -8.45 18.29 13.71
C HIS A 62 -9.76 17.48 13.65
N GLU A 63 -10.86 18.14 13.35
CA GLU A 63 -12.17 17.50 13.20
C GLU A 63 -12.22 16.45 12.08
N ASP A 64 -11.48 16.67 10.95
CA ASP A 64 -11.37 15.70 9.86
C ASP A 64 -10.54 14.49 10.28
N LEU A 65 -9.48 14.70 11.06
CA LEU A 65 -8.68 13.61 11.63
C LEU A 65 -9.49 12.76 12.61
N GLU A 66 -10.29 13.40 13.48
CA GLU A 66 -11.18 12.70 14.40
C GLU A 66 -12.28 11.92 13.65
N ALA A 67 -12.90 12.52 12.62
CA ALA A 67 -13.89 11.87 11.78
C ALA A 67 -13.32 10.66 11.02
N ALA A 68 -12.12 10.80 10.46
CA ALA A 68 -11.40 9.69 9.83
C ALA A 68 -11.11 8.57 10.83
N GLY A 69 -10.70 8.94 12.06
CA GLY A 69 -10.50 8.01 13.16
C GLY A 69 -11.78 7.32 13.64
N ALA A 70 -12.95 7.91 13.51
CA ALA A 70 -14.23 7.31 13.94
C ALA A 70 -14.78 6.27 12.94
N ALA A 71 -14.21 6.15 11.74
CA ALA A 71 -14.60 5.18 10.74
C ALA A 71 -14.09 3.76 11.05
N ASP A 72 -14.51 2.78 10.27
CA ASP A 72 -14.03 1.40 10.35
C ASP A 72 -12.73 1.21 9.57
N ALA A 73 -12.52 2.03 8.51
CA ALA A 73 -11.31 2.10 7.72
C ALA A 73 -11.22 3.43 6.97
N ILE A 74 -10.03 3.74 6.42
CA ILE A 74 -9.79 4.92 5.58
C ILE A 74 -9.31 4.46 4.21
N LEU A 75 -9.94 4.97 3.14
CA LEU A 75 -9.45 4.87 1.76
C LEU A 75 -8.92 6.23 1.32
N LEU A 76 -7.64 6.28 0.92
CA LEU A 76 -6.97 7.51 0.50
C LEU A 76 -6.46 7.36 -0.94
N GLY A 77 -6.57 8.44 -1.73
CA GLY A 77 -6.03 8.50 -3.08
C GLY A 77 -4.56 8.88 -3.09
N ALA A 78 -4.27 10.16 -3.20
CA ALA A 78 -2.90 10.67 -3.19
C ALA A 78 -2.87 12.10 -2.64
N VAL A 79 -1.72 12.53 -2.11
CA VAL A 79 -1.53 13.92 -1.64
C VAL A 79 -0.28 14.52 -2.26
N GLY A 80 -0.26 15.85 -2.37
CA GLY A 80 0.87 16.59 -2.90
C GLY A 80 0.67 17.14 -4.31
N GLY A 81 1.61 17.97 -4.74
CA GLY A 81 1.63 18.54 -6.07
C GLY A 81 2.47 19.80 -6.15
N PRO A 82 2.89 20.22 -7.37
CA PRO A 82 3.85 21.30 -7.57
C PRO A 82 3.36 22.66 -7.05
N ARG A 83 2.06 22.83 -6.87
CA ARG A 83 1.48 24.06 -6.31
C ARG A 83 1.89 24.30 -4.85
N TRP A 84 2.19 23.28 -4.09
CA TRP A 84 2.54 23.32 -2.66
C TRP A 84 3.97 22.86 -2.39
N ASP A 85 4.82 22.78 -3.42
CA ASP A 85 6.18 22.22 -3.38
C ASP A 85 7.26 23.28 -3.03
N ASP A 86 6.90 24.35 -2.36
CA ASP A 86 7.88 25.31 -1.84
C ASP A 86 8.61 24.67 -0.63
N PRO A 87 9.94 24.48 -0.72
CA PRO A 87 10.71 23.91 0.38
C PRO A 87 10.67 24.75 1.67
N ASN A 88 10.30 26.02 1.57
CA ASN A 88 10.17 26.92 2.73
C ASN A 88 8.73 27.05 3.23
N ALA A 89 7.76 26.36 2.62
CA ALA A 89 6.38 26.40 3.06
C ALA A 89 6.22 25.85 4.48
N ALA A 90 5.53 26.58 5.33
CA ALA A 90 5.23 26.14 6.70
C ALA A 90 4.25 24.97 6.75
N VAL A 91 3.36 24.88 5.74
CA VAL A 91 2.36 23.82 5.61
C VAL A 91 2.52 23.11 4.27
N ARG A 92 2.64 21.79 4.30
CA ARG A 92 2.79 20.94 3.11
C ARG A 92 1.73 19.81 3.13
N PRO A 93 1.27 19.35 1.95
CA PRO A 93 0.27 18.29 1.84
C PRO A 93 0.63 17.01 2.59
N GLU A 94 1.91 16.62 2.60
CA GLU A 94 2.43 15.41 3.27
C GLU A 94 2.20 15.42 4.78
N GLN A 95 2.02 16.60 5.39
CA GLN A 95 1.67 16.72 6.82
C GLN A 95 0.33 16.06 7.14
N ALA A 96 -0.58 15.94 6.15
CA ALA A 96 -1.81 15.18 6.32
C ALA A 96 -1.54 13.70 6.54
N LEU A 97 -0.60 13.10 5.78
CA LEU A 97 -0.21 11.70 5.96
C LEU A 97 0.46 11.47 7.32
N PHE A 98 1.35 12.39 7.74
CA PHE A 98 1.98 12.29 9.05
C PHE A 98 0.96 12.40 10.19
N ALA A 99 -0.03 13.30 10.07
CA ALA A 99 -1.11 13.45 11.03
C ALA A 99 -2.00 12.20 11.09
N LEU A 100 -2.40 11.63 9.95
CA LEU A 100 -3.20 10.42 9.87
C LEU A 100 -2.43 9.22 10.44
N ARG A 101 -1.19 8.99 10.01
CA ARG A 101 -0.39 7.84 10.43
C ARG A 101 0.02 7.93 11.90
N GLY A 102 0.54 9.08 12.33
CA GLY A 102 0.93 9.32 13.72
C GLY A 102 -0.26 9.48 14.66
N GLY A 103 -1.25 10.30 14.30
CA GLY A 103 -2.43 10.56 15.15
C GLY A 103 -3.35 9.36 15.32
N LEU A 104 -3.35 8.43 14.37
CA LEU A 104 -4.15 7.19 14.45
C LEU A 104 -3.29 5.95 14.78
N GLU A 105 -2.02 6.15 15.14
CA GLU A 105 -1.06 5.10 15.54
C GLU A 105 -0.90 3.96 14.51
N LEU A 106 -0.85 4.32 13.22
CA LEU A 106 -0.69 3.38 12.11
C LEU A 106 0.81 3.13 11.86
N PHE A 107 1.40 2.24 12.63
CA PHE A 107 2.85 2.05 12.70
C PHE A 107 3.43 1.08 11.66
N ALA A 108 2.62 0.24 11.03
CA ALA A 108 3.08 -0.75 10.07
C ALA A 108 2.48 -0.51 8.69
N ASN A 109 3.35 -0.26 7.71
CA ASN A 109 2.93 -0.14 6.32
C ASN A 109 3.22 -1.44 5.58
N LEU A 110 2.17 -2.05 5.06
CA LEU A 110 2.21 -3.29 4.30
C LEU A 110 2.24 -2.95 2.81
N ARG A 111 3.28 -3.39 2.11
CA ARG A 111 3.47 -3.19 0.66
C ARG A 111 3.66 -4.55 -0.02
N PRO A 112 2.59 -5.22 -0.46
CA PRO A 112 2.69 -6.46 -1.21
C PRO A 112 3.19 -6.16 -2.63
N VAL A 113 4.11 -6.99 -3.12
CA VAL A 113 4.61 -6.97 -4.48
C VAL A 113 4.41 -8.35 -5.08
N ARG A 114 3.49 -8.44 -6.02
CA ARG A 114 3.19 -9.65 -6.77
C ARG A 114 3.27 -9.36 -8.25
N VAL A 115 4.00 -10.19 -8.97
CA VAL A 115 4.10 -10.08 -10.43
C VAL A 115 2.97 -10.89 -11.06
N HIS A 116 2.08 -10.21 -11.79
CA HIS A 116 1.06 -10.91 -12.58
C HIS A 116 1.69 -11.44 -13.87
N PRO A 117 1.45 -12.72 -14.25
CA PRO A 117 2.07 -13.31 -15.46
C PRO A 117 1.87 -12.48 -16.73
N SER A 118 0.68 -11.90 -16.91
CA SER A 118 0.37 -11.04 -18.06
C SER A 118 1.15 -9.71 -18.07
N LEU A 119 1.81 -9.31 -16.96
CA LEU A 119 2.60 -8.08 -16.85
C LEU A 119 4.11 -8.32 -16.91
N VAL A 120 4.56 -9.57 -16.98
CA VAL A 120 5.98 -9.90 -17.13
C VAL A 120 6.64 -9.13 -18.29
N PRO A 121 6.00 -8.98 -19.48
CA PRO A 121 6.56 -8.19 -20.56
C PRO A 121 6.68 -6.69 -20.28
N SER A 122 5.96 -6.17 -19.30
CA SER A 122 5.99 -4.73 -18.90
C SER A 122 7.11 -4.42 -17.91
N SER A 123 7.71 -5.42 -17.29
CA SER A 123 8.86 -5.24 -16.38
C SER A 123 10.15 -5.04 -17.17
N PRO A 124 11.08 -4.20 -16.69
CA PRO A 124 12.41 -4.04 -17.28
C PRO A 124 13.34 -5.23 -16.99
N LEU A 125 12.93 -6.15 -16.10
CA LEU A 125 13.74 -7.32 -15.74
C LEU A 125 13.48 -8.50 -16.66
N ARG A 126 14.45 -9.40 -16.69
CA ARG A 126 14.31 -10.66 -17.45
C ARG A 126 13.19 -11.51 -16.85
N PRO A 127 12.36 -12.15 -17.69
CA PRO A 127 11.20 -12.95 -17.24
C PRO A 127 11.54 -14.02 -16.20
N GLU A 128 12.71 -14.66 -16.29
CA GLU A 128 13.15 -15.73 -15.38
C GLU A 128 13.36 -15.24 -13.95
N LEU A 129 13.59 -13.93 -13.75
CA LEU A 129 13.75 -13.33 -12.43
C LEU A 129 12.40 -13.02 -11.76
N LEU A 130 11.34 -12.97 -12.54
CA LEU A 130 10.02 -12.57 -12.11
C LEU A 130 9.10 -13.76 -11.76
N ASP A 131 9.51 -14.96 -12.14
CA ASP A 131 8.73 -16.16 -11.88
C ASP A 131 8.60 -16.42 -10.37
N GLY A 132 7.36 -16.61 -9.91
CA GLY A 132 7.06 -16.88 -8.51
C GLY A 132 7.29 -15.71 -7.55
N VAL A 133 7.47 -14.49 -8.05
CA VAL A 133 7.61 -13.30 -7.18
C VAL A 133 6.28 -12.97 -6.52
N ASP A 134 6.25 -13.16 -5.21
CA ASP A 134 5.16 -12.80 -4.31
C ASP A 134 5.76 -12.49 -2.94
N LEU A 135 6.07 -11.24 -2.67
CA LEU A 135 6.69 -10.79 -1.43
C LEU A 135 5.88 -9.69 -0.75
N LEU A 136 6.08 -9.54 0.54
CA LEU A 136 5.45 -8.51 1.35
C LEU A 136 6.52 -7.74 2.13
N ILE A 137 6.61 -6.43 1.91
CA ILE A 137 7.44 -5.55 2.71
C ILE A 137 6.60 -4.97 3.85
N VAL A 138 7.04 -5.17 5.08
CA VAL A 138 6.48 -4.59 6.30
C VAL A 138 7.44 -3.49 6.76
N ARG A 139 7.07 -2.25 6.48
CA ARG A 139 7.83 -1.04 6.82
C ARG A 139 7.32 -0.48 8.13
N GLU A 140 8.21 -0.24 9.11
CA GLU A 140 7.87 0.61 10.25
C GLU A 140 7.59 2.03 9.74
N LEU A 141 6.57 2.72 10.28
CA LEU A 141 6.03 3.91 9.62
C LEU A 141 6.03 5.17 10.50
N THR A 142 6.22 5.06 11.80
CA THR A 142 5.96 6.16 12.75
C THR A 142 7.17 6.59 13.57
N SER A 143 8.34 6.03 13.26
CA SER A 143 9.61 6.34 13.94
C SER A 143 10.76 6.46 12.94
N GLY A 144 11.97 6.37 13.40
CA GLY A 144 13.16 6.41 12.56
C GLY A 144 13.57 7.83 12.15
N LEU A 145 14.22 7.92 11.00
CA LEU A 145 14.84 9.15 10.52
C LEU A 145 13.80 10.26 10.21
N TYR A 146 12.60 9.88 9.75
CA TYR A 146 11.55 10.84 9.38
C TYR A 146 10.89 11.52 10.59
N PHE A 147 10.96 10.91 11.77
CA PHE A 147 10.30 11.39 12.99
C PHE A 147 11.29 11.81 14.08
N GLY A 148 12.55 11.39 13.99
CA GLY A 148 13.59 11.71 14.96
C GLY A 148 13.84 13.21 15.09
N ARG A 149 14.27 13.63 16.27
CA ARG A 149 14.59 15.03 16.54
C ARG A 149 15.95 15.11 17.27
N PRO A 150 16.77 16.12 17.02
CA PRO A 150 16.55 17.25 16.09
C PRO A 150 16.58 16.82 14.62
N SER A 151 15.78 17.53 13.78
CA SER A 151 15.88 17.57 12.33
C SER A 151 15.87 19.05 11.98
N GLU A 152 17.04 19.62 11.68
CA GLU A 152 17.24 21.05 11.56
C GLU A 152 18.44 21.40 10.69
N GLU A 153 18.40 22.59 10.06
CA GLU A 153 19.58 23.27 9.52
C GLU A 153 19.90 24.47 10.38
N ARG A 154 21.17 24.68 10.69
CA ARG A 154 21.64 25.81 11.48
C ARG A 154 22.96 26.37 10.97
N ALA A 155 23.17 27.69 11.14
CA ALA A 155 24.44 28.31 10.89
C ALA A 155 25.41 28.05 12.06
N THR A 156 26.68 27.79 11.74
CA THR A 156 27.81 27.70 12.69
C THR A 156 28.95 28.59 12.26
N ALA A 157 30.00 28.69 13.06
CA ALA A 157 31.21 29.46 12.71
C ALA A 157 31.91 28.91 11.45
N ASP A 158 31.78 27.60 11.19
CA ASP A 158 32.40 26.90 10.06
C ASP A 158 31.47 26.72 8.85
N GLY A 159 30.28 27.36 8.85
CA GLY A 159 29.30 27.29 7.79
C GLY A 159 27.97 26.69 8.25
N ARG A 160 27.15 26.24 7.31
CA ARG A 160 25.85 25.61 7.62
C ARG A 160 26.04 24.14 7.94
N VAL A 161 25.26 23.67 8.92
CA VAL A 161 25.19 22.25 9.33
C VAL A 161 23.73 21.81 9.33
N ALA A 162 23.44 20.68 8.72
CA ALA A 162 22.14 20.02 8.81
C ALA A 162 22.28 18.73 9.63
N VAL A 163 21.25 18.42 10.43
CA VAL A 163 21.20 17.24 11.29
C VAL A 163 19.83 16.60 11.16
N ASP A 164 19.82 15.29 10.93
CA ASP A 164 18.65 14.44 11.09
C ASP A 164 18.95 13.31 12.06
N THR A 165 18.02 12.97 12.95
CA THR A 165 18.21 11.99 14.01
C THR A 165 17.48 10.69 13.69
N LEU A 166 18.22 9.59 13.62
CA LEU A 166 17.64 8.24 13.58
C LEU A 166 17.41 7.74 15.00
N TRP A 167 16.15 7.53 15.36
CA TRP A 167 15.72 7.10 16.69
C TRP A 167 14.73 5.94 16.62
N TYR A 168 14.96 4.91 17.44
CA TYR A 168 14.05 3.81 17.68
C TYR A 168 14.06 3.36 19.13
N THR A 169 12.90 3.11 19.69
CA THR A 169 12.73 2.40 20.95
C THR A 169 12.49 0.90 20.71
N GLU A 170 12.77 0.09 21.72
CA GLU A 170 12.48 -1.34 21.67
C GLU A 170 10.99 -1.63 21.42
N ALA A 171 10.09 -0.85 22.02
CA ALA A 171 8.64 -1.02 21.85
C ALA A 171 8.17 -0.76 20.41
N GLU A 172 8.70 0.27 19.76
CA GLU A 172 8.39 0.59 18.35
C GLU A 172 8.86 -0.52 17.40
N ILE A 173 10.05 -1.06 17.64
CA ILE A 173 10.57 -2.19 16.88
C ILE A 173 9.71 -3.43 17.12
N ARG A 174 9.44 -3.75 18.38
CA ARG A 174 8.72 -4.96 18.79
C ARG A 174 7.35 -5.09 18.18
N ARG A 175 6.56 -4.01 18.16
CA ARG A 175 5.20 -4.03 17.60
C ARG A 175 5.17 -4.35 16.10
N VAL A 176 6.07 -3.77 15.30
CA VAL A 176 6.10 -4.02 13.84
C VAL A 176 6.70 -5.39 13.53
N VAL A 177 7.72 -5.81 14.27
CA VAL A 177 8.35 -7.12 14.14
C VAL A 177 7.37 -8.25 14.46
N ARG A 178 6.59 -8.11 15.55
CA ARG A 178 5.55 -9.09 15.91
C ARG A 178 4.49 -9.23 14.83
N LEU A 179 4.02 -8.10 14.28
CA LEU A 179 3.09 -8.13 13.15
C LEU A 179 3.69 -8.83 11.93
N ALA A 180 4.98 -8.58 11.62
CA ALA A 180 5.65 -9.23 10.51
C ALA A 180 5.79 -10.74 10.70
N PHE A 181 6.02 -11.24 11.92
CA PHE A 181 5.98 -12.65 12.25
C PHE A 181 4.59 -13.26 12.05
N GLU A 182 3.52 -12.59 12.51
CA GLU A 182 2.13 -13.02 12.29
C GLU A 182 1.82 -13.15 10.79
N LEU A 183 2.27 -12.18 10.00
CA LEU A 183 2.09 -12.17 8.55
C LEU A 183 2.90 -13.27 7.87
N ALA A 184 4.16 -13.49 8.26
CA ALA A 184 4.99 -14.56 7.72
C ALA A 184 4.35 -15.95 7.99
N ARG A 185 3.85 -16.18 9.21
CA ARG A 185 3.13 -17.41 9.60
C ARG A 185 1.90 -17.67 8.73
N SER A 186 1.19 -16.62 8.31
CA SER A 186 0.01 -16.73 7.43
C SER A 186 0.35 -16.91 5.95
N ARG A 187 1.64 -16.79 5.58
CA ARG A 187 2.16 -16.93 4.23
C ARG A 187 3.03 -18.18 4.10
N ARG A 188 4.29 -18.03 3.66
CA ARG A 188 5.21 -19.17 3.44
C ARG A 188 6.11 -19.48 4.64
N GLY A 189 5.91 -18.80 5.76
CA GLY A 189 6.64 -19.02 7.00
C GLY A 189 8.08 -18.51 7.00
N ARG A 190 8.44 -17.54 6.15
CA ARG A 190 9.79 -16.98 6.07
C ARG A 190 9.78 -15.49 6.32
N LEU A 191 10.61 -15.02 7.27
CA LEU A 191 10.78 -13.62 7.62
C LEU A 191 12.23 -13.21 7.39
N MET A 192 12.45 -12.18 6.59
CA MET A 192 13.75 -11.54 6.41
C MET A 192 13.75 -10.19 7.14
N SER A 193 14.55 -10.08 8.19
CA SER A 193 14.79 -8.82 8.89
C SER A 193 15.88 -8.03 8.16
N VAL A 194 15.57 -6.82 7.71
CA VAL A 194 16.49 -5.98 6.97
C VAL A 194 16.97 -4.81 7.83
N ASP A 195 18.29 -4.67 7.95
CA ASP A 195 18.91 -3.71 8.84
C ASP A 195 20.29 -3.21 8.32
N LYS A 196 20.97 -2.37 9.10
CA LYS A 196 22.37 -1.94 8.87
C LYS A 196 23.20 -2.13 10.14
N ALA A 197 23.08 -3.30 10.78
CA ALA A 197 23.65 -3.58 12.11
C ALA A 197 25.19 -3.51 12.16
N ASN A 198 25.88 -3.67 11.03
CA ASN A 198 27.32 -3.48 10.94
C ASN A 198 27.77 -2.03 11.20
N VAL A 199 26.86 -1.04 11.06
CA VAL A 199 27.15 0.39 11.25
C VAL A 199 26.29 1.01 12.35
N LEU A 200 24.97 0.84 12.33
CA LEU A 200 24.02 1.59 13.12
C LEU A 200 23.68 0.93 14.44
N ALA A 201 23.65 1.72 15.53
CA ALA A 201 23.23 1.26 16.85
C ALA A 201 21.73 0.86 16.87
N THR A 202 20.87 1.65 16.19
CA THR A 202 19.44 1.36 16.04
C THR A 202 19.20 0.02 15.35
N SER A 203 19.95 -0.29 14.31
CA SER A 203 19.88 -1.58 13.61
C SER A 203 20.38 -2.75 14.46
N ARG A 204 21.36 -2.53 15.34
CA ARG A 204 21.78 -3.56 16.31
C ARG A 204 20.71 -3.84 17.36
N LEU A 205 19.99 -2.79 17.82
CA LEU A 205 18.82 -2.96 18.69
C LEU A 205 17.70 -3.69 17.94
N TRP A 206 17.42 -3.29 16.69
CA TRP A 206 16.43 -3.92 15.81
C TRP A 206 16.66 -5.44 15.74
N ARG A 207 17.87 -5.86 15.41
CA ARG A 207 18.22 -7.28 15.29
C ARG A 207 18.05 -8.05 16.60
N LYS A 208 18.39 -7.44 17.75
CA LYS A 208 18.17 -8.04 19.07
C LYS A 208 16.70 -8.30 19.34
N VAL A 209 15.83 -7.31 19.07
CA VAL A 209 14.40 -7.44 19.27
C VAL A 209 13.79 -8.49 18.34
N VAL A 210 14.25 -8.59 17.10
CA VAL A 210 13.82 -9.65 16.17
C VAL A 210 14.15 -11.03 16.73
N GLU A 211 15.37 -11.24 17.26
CA GLU A 211 15.76 -12.54 17.85
C GLU A 211 14.99 -12.85 19.15
N GLU A 212 14.64 -11.84 19.94
CA GLU A 212 13.77 -12.02 21.11
C GLU A 212 12.36 -12.45 20.73
N GLU A 213 11.74 -11.78 19.73
CA GLU A 213 10.39 -12.11 19.26
C GLU A 213 10.34 -13.48 18.56
N ARG A 214 11.41 -13.90 17.90
CA ARG A 214 11.53 -15.22 17.27
C ARG A 214 11.17 -16.37 18.20
N ALA A 215 11.44 -16.24 19.50
CA ALA A 215 11.12 -17.28 20.48
C ALA A 215 9.60 -17.58 20.55
N GLY A 216 8.74 -16.61 20.24
CA GLY A 216 7.29 -16.78 20.16
C GLY A 216 6.77 -17.38 18.83
N PHE A 217 7.66 -17.56 17.84
CA PHE A 217 7.31 -17.98 16.49
C PHE A 217 8.26 -19.08 15.95
N PRO A 218 8.32 -20.24 16.62
CA PRO A 218 9.28 -21.29 16.28
C PRO A 218 9.00 -21.95 14.90
N ASP A 219 7.83 -21.70 14.34
CA ASP A 219 7.37 -22.17 13.04
C ASP A 219 7.71 -21.21 11.88
N VAL A 220 8.37 -20.06 12.18
CA VAL A 220 8.81 -19.08 11.17
C VAL A 220 10.33 -19.12 11.02
N GLU A 221 10.79 -19.34 9.79
CA GLU A 221 12.20 -19.23 9.45
C GLU A 221 12.61 -17.76 9.40
N VAL A 222 13.65 -17.38 10.16
CA VAL A 222 14.13 -15.99 10.27
C VAL A 222 15.53 -15.86 9.71
N GLY A 223 15.72 -14.90 8.82
CA GLY A 223 17.00 -14.45 8.32
C GLY A 223 17.25 -12.97 8.59
N HIS A 224 18.53 -12.58 8.60
CA HIS A 224 18.95 -11.18 8.66
C HIS A 224 19.72 -10.80 7.41
N GLN A 225 19.37 -9.66 6.81
CA GLN A 225 20.03 -9.14 5.63
C GLN A 225 20.44 -7.68 5.85
N LEU A 226 21.66 -7.31 5.48
CA LEU A 226 22.05 -5.90 5.41
C LEU A 226 21.28 -5.23 4.25
N VAL A 227 20.81 -4.01 4.45
CA VAL A 227 19.94 -3.29 3.50
C VAL A 227 20.54 -3.17 2.10
N ASP A 228 21.83 -2.86 1.99
CA ASP A 228 22.55 -2.79 0.72
C ASP A 228 22.59 -4.12 -0.04
N SER A 229 22.78 -5.20 0.69
CA SER A 229 22.74 -6.56 0.14
C SER A 229 21.32 -7.00 -0.18
N CYS A 230 20.32 -6.57 0.61
CA CYS A 230 18.91 -6.81 0.33
C CYS A 230 18.47 -6.16 -0.99
N ALA A 231 18.84 -4.90 -1.22
CA ALA A 231 18.60 -4.20 -2.48
C ALA A 231 19.14 -4.97 -3.69
N MET A 232 20.38 -5.45 -3.61
CA MET A 232 20.95 -6.30 -4.66
C MET A 232 20.16 -7.59 -4.91
N LEU A 233 19.68 -8.24 -3.84
CA LEU A 233 18.93 -9.49 -3.91
C LEU A 233 17.50 -9.29 -4.41
N LEU A 234 16.84 -8.17 -4.13
CA LEU A 234 15.54 -7.83 -4.68
C LEU A 234 15.57 -7.78 -6.21
N VAL A 235 16.67 -7.31 -6.82
CA VAL A 235 16.85 -7.33 -8.26
C VAL A 235 17.28 -8.71 -8.77
N LYS A 236 18.14 -9.42 -8.04
CA LYS A 236 18.79 -10.65 -8.52
C LYS A 236 17.97 -11.91 -8.26
N GLN A 237 17.25 -11.98 -7.17
CA GLN A 237 16.53 -13.17 -6.68
C GLN A 237 15.27 -12.79 -5.91
N PRO A 238 14.34 -11.96 -6.45
CA PRO A 238 13.19 -11.46 -5.70
C PRO A 238 12.27 -12.57 -5.18
N ALA A 239 12.12 -13.69 -5.90
CA ALA A 239 11.31 -14.83 -5.49
C ALA A 239 11.83 -15.56 -4.23
N ALA A 240 13.07 -15.29 -3.80
CA ALA A 240 13.60 -15.82 -2.55
C ALA A 240 12.94 -15.21 -1.31
N PHE A 241 12.39 -14.02 -1.41
CA PHE A 241 11.74 -13.32 -0.31
C PHE A 241 10.27 -13.71 -0.15
N ASP A 242 9.81 -13.80 1.11
CA ASP A 242 8.41 -13.95 1.48
C ASP A 242 7.92 -12.69 2.21
N VAL A 243 8.31 -12.51 3.47
CA VAL A 243 8.06 -11.29 4.23
C VAL A 243 9.39 -10.63 4.58
N LEU A 244 9.50 -9.34 4.30
CA LEU A 244 10.61 -8.51 4.76
C LEU A 244 10.08 -7.56 5.83
N VAL A 245 10.84 -7.39 6.93
CA VAL A 245 10.55 -6.38 7.94
C VAL A 245 11.73 -5.44 8.07
N THR A 246 11.47 -4.13 8.09
CA THR A 246 12.53 -3.12 8.12
C THR A 246 12.06 -1.80 8.71
N GLU A 247 13.03 -0.97 9.08
CA GLU A 247 12.80 0.38 9.55
C GLU A 247 12.26 1.30 8.44
N ASN A 248 11.88 2.51 8.81
CA ASN A 248 11.12 3.44 7.98
C ASN A 248 11.81 3.80 6.66
N LEU A 249 13.03 4.36 6.71
CA LEU A 249 13.74 4.82 5.51
C LEU A 249 14.13 3.67 4.58
N PHE A 250 14.64 2.56 5.15
CA PHE A 250 15.00 1.41 4.33
C PHE A 250 13.77 0.78 3.68
N GLY A 251 12.64 0.72 4.41
CA GLY A 251 11.37 0.22 3.89
C GLY A 251 10.83 1.05 2.75
N ASP A 252 11.01 2.37 2.80
CA ASP A 252 10.64 3.28 1.71
C ASP A 252 11.41 2.97 0.43
N ILE A 253 12.73 2.97 0.54
CA ILE A 253 13.63 2.74 -0.62
C ILE A 253 13.42 1.35 -1.21
N LEU A 254 13.43 0.29 -0.37
CA LEU A 254 13.32 -1.09 -0.84
C LEU A 254 11.95 -1.39 -1.46
N SER A 255 10.87 -0.77 -0.98
CA SER A 255 9.56 -0.99 -1.56
C SER A 255 9.38 -0.32 -2.92
N ASP A 256 10.00 0.85 -3.13
CA ASP A 256 10.00 1.52 -4.44
C ASP A 256 10.90 0.78 -5.43
N GLU A 257 12.03 0.23 -4.97
CA GLU A 257 12.84 -0.69 -5.79
C GLU A 257 12.04 -1.95 -6.17
N ALA A 258 11.36 -2.58 -5.21
CA ALA A 258 10.54 -3.76 -5.45
C ALA A 258 9.33 -3.49 -6.36
N ALA A 259 8.86 -2.24 -6.41
CA ALA A 259 7.77 -1.82 -7.29
C ALA A 259 8.09 -2.04 -8.79
N VAL A 260 9.35 -1.92 -9.16
CA VAL A 260 9.82 -2.14 -10.53
C VAL A 260 9.54 -3.58 -11.00
N LEU A 261 9.48 -4.55 -10.08
CA LEU A 261 9.16 -5.95 -10.39
C LEU A 261 7.76 -6.11 -10.97
N ALA A 262 6.79 -5.36 -10.46
CA ALA A 262 5.38 -5.43 -10.86
C ALA A 262 5.07 -4.73 -12.20
N GLY A 263 6.04 -4.06 -12.80
CA GLY A 263 5.93 -3.38 -14.09
C GLY A 263 5.43 -1.93 -14.01
N SER A 264 4.72 -1.52 -12.98
CA SER A 264 4.29 -0.15 -12.73
C SER A 264 3.96 0.11 -11.27
N LEU A 265 4.28 1.31 -10.76
CA LEU A 265 3.83 1.80 -9.46
C LEU A 265 2.29 1.81 -9.33
N GLY A 266 1.57 2.02 -10.45
CA GLY A 266 0.12 2.00 -10.51
C GLY A 266 -0.52 0.65 -10.18
N MET A 267 0.27 -0.42 -10.10
CA MET A 267 -0.19 -1.76 -9.70
C MET A 267 -0.15 -2.00 -8.19
N LEU A 268 0.53 -1.15 -7.43
CA LEU A 268 0.91 -1.49 -6.07
C LEU A 268 -0.02 -0.88 -5.02
N PRO A 269 -0.69 -1.73 -4.24
CA PRO A 269 -1.47 -1.31 -3.09
C PRO A 269 -0.59 -1.12 -1.86
N SER A 270 -1.12 -0.40 -0.88
CA SER A 270 -0.58 -0.42 0.47
C SER A 270 -1.65 -0.33 1.55
N ALA A 271 -1.29 -0.78 2.75
CA ALA A 271 -2.08 -0.65 3.96
C ALA A 271 -1.21 -0.16 5.11
N SER A 272 -1.63 0.89 5.78
CA SER A 272 -1.03 1.35 7.03
C SER A 272 -1.90 0.88 8.19
N LEU A 273 -1.36 0.02 9.05
CA LEU A 273 -2.08 -0.66 10.13
C LEU A 273 -1.54 -0.27 11.51
N GLY A 274 -2.45 -0.18 12.48
CA GLY A 274 -2.15 -0.02 13.90
C GLY A 274 -2.54 -1.25 14.74
N GLU A 275 -2.46 -1.13 16.07
CA GLU A 275 -2.98 -2.16 16.98
C GLU A 275 -4.50 -2.06 17.16
N ARG A 276 -5.08 -0.89 16.92
CA ARG A 276 -6.51 -0.65 17.12
C ARG A 276 -7.35 -1.60 16.29
N ARG A 277 -8.37 -2.19 16.92
CA ARG A 277 -9.39 -3.01 16.29
C ARG A 277 -10.74 -2.33 16.33
N THR A 278 -11.52 -2.48 15.28
CA THR A 278 -12.95 -2.18 15.22
C THR A 278 -13.75 -3.44 15.53
N ALA A 279 -15.07 -3.34 15.45
CA ALA A 279 -15.95 -4.52 15.57
C ALA A 279 -15.73 -5.53 14.43
N HIS A 280 -15.10 -5.13 13.33
CA HIS A 280 -15.01 -5.91 12.09
C HIS A 280 -13.59 -6.43 11.80
N GLY A 281 -12.55 -5.71 12.23
CA GLY A 281 -11.17 -6.08 11.95
C GLY A 281 -10.17 -5.08 12.52
N ARG A 282 -8.96 -5.08 11.98
CA ARG A 282 -7.90 -4.14 12.36
C ARG A 282 -8.12 -2.81 11.64
N PHE A 283 -8.19 -1.71 12.36
CA PHE A 283 -8.29 -0.39 11.76
C PHE A 283 -7.06 -0.07 10.90
N GLY A 284 -7.28 0.52 9.74
CA GLY A 284 -6.20 0.86 8.81
C GLY A 284 -6.55 1.96 7.82
N LEU A 285 -5.49 2.50 7.21
CA LEU A 285 -5.54 3.41 6.08
C LEU A 285 -4.97 2.68 4.86
N TYR A 286 -5.70 2.76 3.75
CA TYR A 286 -5.42 2.04 2.51
C TYR A 286 -5.26 3.03 1.37
N GLU A 287 -4.14 2.94 0.67
CA GLU A 287 -3.77 3.90 -0.39
C GLU A 287 -2.88 3.21 -1.43
N PRO A 288 -2.90 3.64 -2.71
CA PRO A 288 -1.89 3.19 -3.66
C PRO A 288 -0.52 3.73 -3.28
N ILE A 289 0.56 3.11 -3.78
CA ILE A 289 1.93 3.58 -3.51
C ILE A 289 2.29 4.80 -4.37
N HIS A 290 1.67 4.94 -5.57
CA HIS A 290 1.94 6.06 -6.45
C HIS A 290 1.52 7.41 -5.84
N GLY A 291 2.20 8.49 -6.25
CA GLY A 291 1.87 9.87 -5.85
C GLY A 291 0.69 10.46 -6.63
N SER A 292 0.54 11.76 -6.54
CA SER A 292 -0.57 12.54 -7.11
C SER A 292 -0.55 12.71 -8.64
N ALA A 293 0.57 12.44 -9.31
CA ALA A 293 0.76 12.51 -10.77
C ALA A 293 -0.01 13.67 -11.43
N PRO A 294 0.30 14.93 -11.07
CA PRO A 294 -0.50 16.10 -11.45
C PRO A 294 -0.52 16.36 -12.96
N ASP A 295 0.46 15.85 -13.69
CA ASP A 295 0.60 15.95 -15.15
C ASP A 295 -0.48 15.18 -15.93
N ILE A 296 -1.06 14.13 -15.32
CA ILE A 296 -2.12 13.31 -15.93
C ILE A 296 -3.48 13.44 -15.23
N ALA A 297 -3.57 14.25 -14.17
CA ALA A 297 -4.81 14.46 -13.42
C ALA A 297 -5.96 14.98 -14.29
N GLY A 298 -7.17 14.43 -14.12
CA GLY A 298 -8.38 14.80 -14.87
C GLY A 298 -8.38 14.35 -16.33
N ARG A 299 -7.44 13.47 -16.73
CA ARG A 299 -7.28 13.05 -18.13
C ARG A 299 -7.71 11.62 -18.42
N ASP A 300 -8.25 10.91 -17.43
CA ASP A 300 -8.62 9.48 -17.53
C ASP A 300 -7.43 8.60 -17.97
N LEU A 301 -6.24 8.87 -17.44
CA LEU A 301 -5.01 8.15 -17.77
C LEU A 301 -4.42 7.38 -16.62
N ALA A 302 -4.79 7.70 -15.38
CA ALA A 302 -4.25 7.07 -14.19
C ALA A 302 -4.61 5.58 -14.13
N ASN A 303 -3.65 4.76 -13.72
CA ASN A 303 -3.90 3.35 -13.44
C ASN A 303 -4.63 3.20 -12.09
N PRO A 304 -5.89 2.70 -12.06
CA PRO A 304 -6.64 2.59 -10.81
C PRO A 304 -6.34 1.32 -10.01
N LEU A 305 -5.56 0.38 -10.55
CA LEU A 305 -5.43 -0.98 -10.01
C LEU A 305 -4.77 -0.99 -8.63
N GLY A 306 -3.81 -0.10 -8.37
CA GLY A 306 -3.21 0.04 -7.04
C GLY A 306 -4.24 0.42 -5.97
N THR A 307 -5.15 1.37 -6.27
CA THR A 307 -6.23 1.75 -5.36
C THR A 307 -7.29 0.66 -5.23
N ILE A 308 -7.64 -0.02 -6.32
CA ILE A 308 -8.57 -1.16 -6.31
C ILE A 308 -8.02 -2.31 -5.46
N LEU A 309 -6.74 -2.62 -5.58
CA LEU A 309 -6.08 -3.64 -4.75
C LEU A 309 -5.93 -3.18 -3.29
N SER A 310 -5.72 -1.87 -3.03
CA SER A 310 -5.78 -1.31 -1.68
C SER A 310 -7.17 -1.46 -1.06
N ALA A 311 -8.22 -1.29 -1.86
CA ALA A 311 -9.59 -1.56 -1.44
C ALA A 311 -9.82 -3.06 -1.12
N ALA A 312 -9.21 -3.99 -1.85
CA ALA A 312 -9.22 -5.41 -1.49
C ALA A 312 -8.51 -5.66 -0.15
N MET A 313 -7.38 -4.99 0.11
CA MET A 313 -6.71 -5.05 1.41
C MET A 313 -7.59 -4.49 2.54
N LEU A 314 -8.33 -3.39 2.30
CA LEU A 314 -9.29 -2.82 3.24
C LEU A 314 -10.37 -3.83 3.63
N LEU A 315 -10.97 -4.51 2.65
CA LEU A 315 -11.96 -5.57 2.88
C LEU A 315 -11.38 -6.69 3.75
N ARG A 316 -10.17 -7.14 3.46
CA ARG A 316 -9.51 -8.24 4.18
C ARG A 316 -9.17 -7.88 5.62
N TRP A 317 -8.46 -6.77 5.83
CA TRP A 317 -7.88 -6.44 7.13
C TRP A 317 -8.82 -5.70 8.08
N SER A 318 -9.61 -4.76 7.54
CA SER A 318 -10.47 -3.92 8.36
C SER A 318 -11.91 -4.43 8.47
N LEU A 319 -12.43 -5.08 7.43
CA LEU A 319 -13.84 -5.46 7.39
C LEU A 319 -14.09 -6.97 7.51
N GLY A 320 -13.03 -7.80 7.51
CA GLY A 320 -13.17 -9.26 7.59
C GLY A 320 -13.84 -9.90 6.37
N GLN A 321 -13.92 -9.19 5.25
CA GLN A 321 -14.55 -9.60 3.99
C GLN A 321 -13.54 -10.25 3.03
N ASP A 322 -12.87 -11.31 3.47
CA ASP A 322 -11.78 -11.94 2.71
C ASP A 322 -12.26 -12.58 1.38
N ALA A 323 -13.48 -13.10 1.33
CA ALA A 323 -14.05 -13.63 0.10
C ALA A 323 -14.23 -12.52 -0.97
N ALA A 324 -14.75 -11.36 -0.57
CA ALA A 324 -14.89 -10.21 -1.46
C ALA A 324 -13.52 -9.65 -1.89
N ALA A 325 -12.55 -9.61 -0.97
CA ALA A 325 -11.19 -9.20 -1.29
C ALA A 325 -10.56 -10.09 -2.37
N ARG A 326 -10.67 -11.42 -2.22
CA ARG A 326 -10.19 -12.37 -3.25
C ARG A 326 -10.91 -12.23 -4.57
N ALA A 327 -12.21 -11.94 -4.57
CA ALA A 327 -12.97 -11.72 -5.80
C ALA A 327 -12.47 -10.47 -6.56
N ILE A 328 -12.16 -9.38 -5.86
CA ILE A 328 -11.54 -8.19 -6.47
C ILE A 328 -10.17 -8.52 -7.05
N GLU A 329 -9.30 -9.21 -6.32
CA GLU A 329 -7.97 -9.62 -6.79
C GLU A 329 -8.08 -10.51 -8.04
N ALA A 330 -9.01 -11.45 -8.05
CA ALA A 330 -9.27 -12.30 -9.21
C ALA A 330 -9.82 -11.51 -10.41
N ALA A 331 -10.73 -10.56 -10.19
CA ALA A 331 -11.28 -9.69 -11.23
C ALA A 331 -10.20 -8.81 -11.88
N VAL A 332 -9.27 -8.28 -11.09
CA VAL A 332 -8.08 -7.57 -11.60
C VAL A 332 -7.23 -8.51 -12.47
N GLY A 333 -6.95 -9.71 -12.00
CA GLY A 333 -6.21 -10.72 -12.77
C GLY A 333 -6.87 -11.03 -14.10
N ALA A 334 -8.17 -11.31 -14.10
CA ALA A 334 -8.96 -11.62 -15.30
C ALA A 334 -8.98 -10.44 -16.30
N ALA A 335 -9.10 -9.20 -15.83
CA ALA A 335 -9.01 -8.03 -16.71
C ALA A 335 -7.64 -7.92 -17.39
N LEU A 336 -6.56 -8.22 -16.66
CA LEU A 336 -5.21 -8.26 -17.22
C LEU A 336 -5.01 -9.43 -18.21
N GLU A 337 -5.57 -10.60 -17.93
CA GLU A 337 -5.55 -11.77 -18.83
C GLU A 337 -6.30 -11.50 -20.13
N ASP A 338 -7.42 -10.77 -20.07
CA ASP A 338 -8.18 -10.33 -21.25
C ASP A 338 -7.51 -9.18 -22.04
N GLY A 339 -6.29 -8.79 -21.66
CA GLY A 339 -5.48 -7.80 -22.37
C GLY A 339 -5.76 -6.34 -22.03
N TYR A 340 -6.60 -6.03 -21.02
CA TYR A 340 -6.77 -4.63 -20.58
C TYR A 340 -5.49 -4.07 -19.98
N ARG A 341 -5.09 -2.88 -20.43
CA ARG A 341 -3.89 -2.17 -19.95
C ARG A 341 -4.15 -0.68 -19.86
N THR A 342 -3.76 -0.05 -18.78
CA THR A 342 -3.51 1.39 -18.77
C THR A 342 -2.16 1.68 -19.44
N ARG A 343 -1.94 2.93 -19.81
CA ARG A 343 -0.75 3.30 -20.63
C ARG A 343 0.58 2.92 -20.00
N ASP A 344 0.70 3.00 -18.70
CA ASP A 344 1.87 2.64 -17.89
C ASP A 344 2.19 1.14 -17.91
N LEU A 345 1.20 0.30 -18.23
CA LEU A 345 1.33 -1.17 -18.32
C LEU A 345 1.60 -1.68 -19.73
N VAL A 346 1.69 -0.80 -20.72
CA VAL A 346 2.01 -1.17 -22.10
C VAL A 346 3.52 -1.33 -22.23
N PRO A 347 4.03 -2.52 -22.60
CA PRO A 347 5.46 -2.72 -22.78
C PRO A 347 6.03 -1.81 -23.88
N ALA A 348 7.22 -1.24 -23.65
CA ALA A 348 7.86 -0.34 -24.61
C ALA A 348 8.22 -1.03 -25.96
N ALA A 349 8.39 -2.35 -25.96
CA ALA A 349 8.84 -3.15 -27.10
C ALA A 349 7.71 -3.83 -27.90
N ILE A 350 6.45 -3.66 -27.47
CA ILE A 350 5.30 -4.33 -28.11
C ILE A 350 4.41 -3.26 -28.76
N ASP A 351 4.18 -3.37 -30.05
CA ASP A 351 3.23 -2.55 -30.83
C ASP A 351 1.76 -2.92 -30.50
N GLY A 352 1.42 -3.05 -29.24
CA GLY A 352 0.05 -3.13 -28.73
C GLY A 352 -0.90 -4.18 -29.34
N ASP A 353 -0.43 -5.04 -30.27
CA ASP A 353 -1.26 -6.04 -30.93
C ASP A 353 -1.83 -7.03 -29.90
N GLY A 354 -3.16 -7.03 -29.77
CA GLY A 354 -3.90 -7.85 -28.80
C GLY A 354 -4.12 -7.18 -27.44
N LEU A 355 -3.55 -6.00 -27.17
CA LEU A 355 -3.81 -5.24 -25.94
C LEU A 355 -4.93 -4.22 -26.12
N ARG A 356 -5.76 -4.10 -25.07
CA ARG A 356 -6.83 -3.08 -24.98
C ARG A 356 -6.33 -1.95 -24.11
N VAL A 357 -5.70 -0.94 -24.72
CA VAL A 357 -5.23 0.23 -23.99
C VAL A 357 -6.39 1.12 -23.62
N VAL A 358 -6.63 1.32 -22.33
CA VAL A 358 -7.81 1.98 -21.77
C VAL A 358 -7.44 3.04 -20.72
N GLY A 359 -8.38 3.93 -20.44
CA GLY A 359 -8.26 4.88 -19.34
C GLY A 359 -8.73 4.32 -17.99
N THR A 360 -8.67 5.17 -16.97
CA THR A 360 -9.03 4.86 -15.56
C THR A 360 -10.47 4.31 -15.46
N ALA A 361 -11.43 4.99 -16.08
CA ALA A 361 -12.85 4.61 -16.01
C ALA A 361 -13.11 3.25 -16.69
N ALA A 362 -12.55 3.02 -17.88
CA ALA A 362 -12.76 1.77 -18.61
C ALA A 362 -12.04 0.59 -17.95
N MET A 363 -10.85 0.78 -17.35
CA MET A 363 -10.19 -0.24 -16.55
C MET A 363 -11.02 -0.59 -15.30
N THR A 364 -11.58 0.40 -14.62
CA THR A 364 -12.48 0.19 -13.48
C THR A 364 -13.70 -0.63 -13.87
N GLY A 365 -14.35 -0.27 -14.99
CA GLY A 365 -15.49 -1.02 -15.56
C GLY A 365 -15.13 -2.47 -15.85
N ALA A 366 -13.96 -2.71 -16.47
CA ALA A 366 -13.49 -4.04 -16.76
C ALA A 366 -13.31 -4.92 -15.50
N VAL A 367 -12.85 -4.33 -14.39
CA VAL A 367 -12.74 -5.05 -13.09
C VAL A 367 -14.13 -5.31 -12.50
N VAL A 368 -15.03 -4.31 -12.50
CA VAL A 368 -16.40 -4.45 -11.95
C VAL A 368 -17.19 -5.53 -12.68
N GLU A 369 -17.09 -5.59 -14.01
CA GLU A 369 -17.76 -6.60 -14.84
C GLU A 369 -17.32 -8.04 -14.53
N ARG A 370 -16.10 -8.22 -14.01
CA ARG A 370 -15.50 -9.52 -13.68
C ARG A 370 -15.65 -9.89 -12.21
N LEU A 371 -16.26 -9.01 -11.42
CA LEU A 371 -16.42 -9.22 -9.98
C LEU A 371 -17.62 -10.16 -9.73
N VAL A 372 -17.33 -11.44 -9.57
CA VAL A 372 -18.33 -12.48 -9.30
C VAL A 372 -18.02 -13.20 -7.99
N PRO A 373 -19.02 -13.60 -7.17
CA PRO A 373 -18.80 -14.46 -6.03
C PRO A 373 -18.21 -15.81 -6.45
N ALA A 374 -17.26 -16.33 -5.68
CA ALA A 374 -16.50 -17.56 -5.99
C ALA A 374 -17.34 -18.85 -6.18
N GLY A 375 -18.66 -18.79 -6.07
CA GLY A 375 -19.58 -19.91 -6.36
C GLY A 375 -20.31 -19.81 -7.71
N ALA A 376 -20.37 -18.60 -8.30
CA ALA A 376 -21.14 -18.39 -9.53
C ALA A 376 -20.36 -18.80 -10.81
N ALA A 377 -19.05 -18.88 -10.75
CA ALA A 377 -18.21 -19.29 -11.88
C ALA A 377 -18.29 -20.79 -12.18
N ALA A 378 -18.60 -21.62 -11.20
CA ALA A 378 -18.75 -23.07 -11.39
C ALA A 378 -20.07 -23.44 -12.10
N ASP A 379 -21.16 -22.70 -11.91
CA ASP A 379 -22.44 -22.97 -12.53
C ASP A 379 -22.51 -22.54 -14.00
N ALA A 380 -21.72 -21.53 -14.40
CA ALA A 380 -21.70 -21.06 -15.79
C ALA A 380 -21.02 -22.05 -16.76
N SER A 381 -20.06 -22.85 -16.29
CA SER A 381 -19.39 -23.87 -17.10
C SER A 381 -20.23 -25.14 -17.34
N VAL A 382 -21.21 -25.42 -16.47
CA VAL A 382 -22.10 -26.58 -16.59
C VAL A 382 -23.27 -26.28 -17.54
N SER A 383 -23.67 -25.01 -17.71
CA SER A 383 -24.77 -24.60 -18.57
C SER A 383 -24.43 -24.52 -20.08
N GLN A 384 -23.14 -24.62 -20.45
CA GLN A 384 -22.73 -24.60 -21.88
C GLN A 384 -22.39 -25.99 -22.45
N ALA A 385 -22.56 -27.07 -21.65
CA ALA A 385 -22.30 -28.44 -22.07
C ALA A 385 -23.59 -29.31 -22.10
N GLY A 386 -24.77 -28.68 -22.21
CA GLY A 386 -26.07 -29.34 -22.36
C GLY A 386 -26.67 -29.06 -23.75
#